data_6c6dbeb3b7f1e22b1feb656a9431c093
#
_entry.id   6c6dbeb3b7f1e22b1feb656a9431c093
#
_cell.length_a   1.000
_cell.length_b   1.000
_cell.length_c   1.000
_cell.angle_alpha   90.00
_cell.angle_beta   90.00
_cell.angle_gamma   90.00
#
_symmetry.space_group_name_H-M   'P 1'
#
loop_
_entity.id
_entity.type
_entity.pdbx_description
1 polymer ?
#
loop_
_entity_poly.entity_id
_entity_poly.type
_entity_poly.pdbx_seq_one_letter_code
_entity_poly.pdbx_strand_id
1 'polypeptide(L)'
;MNRNGRFGNLEIAASVKNLLKYLPGSYLQKFYRLPQKGNQHAKRFMLRFSCRPFRHLLIDVGIRAHLIPDSAYEDNYMEHLPRDGLCSKLKKHLNNARVTGINYYPGSKYFEIEFTHFYLAFDFYGVGNLILFQKPDNNLNSSDSIILETIED
;
A
#
# COMPACT_ATOMS: atom_id res chain seq x y z
N MET A 1 14.51 -13.41 -9.78
CA MET A 1 14.50 -12.20 -8.96
C MET A 1 15.47 -11.21 -9.54
N ASN A 2 15.13 -9.94 -9.61
CA ASN A 2 16.04 -8.96 -10.18
C ASN A 2 17.13 -8.56 -9.18
N ARG A 3 18.18 -7.89 -9.69
CA ARG A 3 19.40 -7.61 -8.91
C ARG A 3 19.18 -6.75 -7.67
N ASN A 4 18.13 -5.95 -7.63
CA ASN A 4 17.90 -5.00 -6.54
C ASN A 4 16.81 -5.47 -5.58
N GLY A 5 16.38 -6.72 -5.69
CA GLY A 5 15.25 -7.21 -4.90
C GLY A 5 13.93 -6.55 -5.25
N ARG A 6 13.89 -5.79 -6.33
CA ARG A 6 12.69 -5.13 -6.79
C ARG A 6 11.72 -6.15 -7.40
N PHE A 7 10.45 -5.98 -7.11
CA PHE A 7 9.42 -6.87 -7.64
C PHE A 7 9.34 -6.80 -9.16
N GLY A 8 9.41 -8.00 -9.78
CA GLY A 8 9.02 -8.16 -11.17
C GLY A 8 7.57 -8.59 -11.27
N ASN A 9 7.14 -8.91 -12.48
CA ASN A 9 5.73 -9.26 -12.72
C ASN A 9 5.27 -10.46 -11.91
N LEU A 10 6.12 -11.48 -11.72
CA LEU A 10 5.75 -12.66 -10.96
C LEU A 10 5.57 -12.36 -9.48
N GLU A 11 6.45 -11.55 -8.89
CA GLU A 11 6.36 -11.19 -7.48
C GLU A 11 5.16 -10.28 -7.21
N ILE A 12 4.85 -9.38 -8.13
CA ILE A 12 3.66 -8.55 -8.03
C ILE A 12 2.40 -9.41 -8.08
N ALA A 13 2.32 -10.34 -9.03
CA ALA A 13 1.18 -11.25 -9.15
C ALA A 13 1.01 -12.10 -7.89
N ALA A 14 2.09 -12.61 -7.32
CA ALA A 14 2.05 -13.40 -6.10
C ALA A 14 1.59 -12.56 -4.92
N SER A 15 2.08 -11.33 -4.80
CA SER A 15 1.66 -10.42 -3.74
C SER A 15 0.17 -10.10 -3.85
N VAL A 16 -0.30 -9.76 -5.04
CA VAL A 16 -1.73 -9.47 -5.28
C VAL A 16 -2.60 -10.66 -4.90
N LYS A 17 -2.16 -11.88 -5.22
CA LYS A 17 -2.90 -13.09 -4.86
C LYS A 17 -3.09 -13.19 -3.34
N ASN A 18 -2.05 -12.90 -2.57
CA ASN A 18 -2.13 -12.91 -1.12
C ASN A 18 -3.01 -11.78 -0.59
N LEU A 19 -2.92 -10.60 -1.18
CA LEU A 19 -3.77 -9.48 -0.79
C LEU A 19 -5.24 -9.81 -1.02
N LEU A 20 -5.56 -10.40 -2.17
CA LEU A 20 -6.93 -10.83 -2.49
C LEU A 20 -7.46 -11.87 -1.49
N LYS A 21 -6.59 -12.72 -0.99
CA LYS A 21 -6.98 -13.77 -0.06
C LYS A 21 -7.31 -13.22 1.32
N TYR A 22 -6.58 -12.21 1.80
CA TYR A 22 -6.65 -11.81 3.20
C TYR A 22 -7.25 -10.44 3.46
N LEU A 23 -7.09 -9.47 2.55
CA LEU A 23 -7.47 -8.10 2.85
C LEU A 23 -8.94 -7.75 2.66
N PRO A 24 -9.67 -8.25 1.65
CA PRO A 24 -11.06 -7.79 1.44
C PRO A 24 -11.93 -8.02 2.67
N GLY A 25 -12.66 -6.98 3.06
CA GLY A 25 -13.48 -6.99 4.26
C GLY A 25 -12.76 -6.57 5.53
N SER A 26 -11.43 -6.47 5.51
CA SER A 26 -10.66 -6.00 6.66
C SER A 26 -10.64 -4.47 6.71
N TYR A 27 -10.19 -3.95 7.84
CA TYR A 27 -10.09 -2.51 8.08
C TYR A 27 -8.64 -2.11 8.28
N LEU A 28 -8.26 -0.96 7.72
CA LEU A 28 -6.93 -0.40 7.90
C LEU A 28 -6.87 0.29 9.26
N GLN A 29 -6.00 -0.20 10.15
CA GLN A 29 -5.98 0.21 11.55
C GLN A 29 -4.84 1.14 11.90
N LYS A 30 -3.65 0.90 11.34
CA LYS A 30 -2.44 1.63 11.71
C LYS A 30 -1.55 1.88 10.51
N PHE A 31 -0.80 2.98 10.59
CA PHE A 31 0.15 3.40 9.58
C PHE A 31 1.48 3.68 10.26
N TYR A 32 2.56 3.15 9.70
CA TYR A 32 3.90 3.40 10.22
C TYR A 32 4.82 3.80 9.09
N ARG A 33 5.66 4.80 9.34
CA ARG A 33 6.80 5.08 8.50
C ARG A 33 7.99 4.30 9.06
N LEU A 34 8.66 3.55 8.21
CA LEU A 34 9.82 2.79 8.63
C LEU A 34 11.11 3.54 8.23
N PRO A 35 12.20 3.34 9.00
CA PRO A 35 13.47 3.90 8.58
C PRO A 35 13.95 3.26 7.29
N GLN A 36 14.67 4.02 6.49
CA GLN A 36 15.30 3.50 5.29
C GLN A 36 16.33 2.45 5.67
N LYS A 37 16.44 1.40 4.87
CA LYS A 37 17.32 0.28 5.15
C LYS A 37 18.59 0.40 4.32
N GLY A 38 19.74 0.52 5.00
CA GLY A 38 21.03 0.59 4.33
C GLY A 38 21.13 1.77 3.39
N ASN A 39 21.63 1.50 2.17
CA ASN A 39 21.80 2.52 1.14
C ASN A 39 20.56 2.69 0.24
N GLN A 40 19.44 2.05 0.57
CA GLN A 40 18.22 2.19 -0.21
C GLN A 40 17.58 3.54 0.08
N HIS A 41 17.19 4.23 -0.98
CA HIS A 41 16.52 5.53 -0.88
C HIS A 41 15.00 5.41 -0.88
N ALA A 42 14.46 4.22 -1.09
CA ALA A 42 13.03 4.01 -1.14
C ALA A 42 12.40 4.32 0.20
N LYS A 43 11.28 5.02 0.18
CA LYS A 43 10.48 5.27 1.38
C LYS A 43 9.78 3.97 1.78
N ARG A 44 9.76 3.72 3.09
CA ARG A 44 9.24 2.48 3.64
C ARG A 44 8.07 2.75 4.56
N PHE A 45 7.03 1.95 4.42
CA PHE A 45 5.84 2.05 5.24
C PHE A 45 5.38 0.68 5.70
N MET A 46 4.63 0.65 6.78
CA MET A 46 3.94 -0.54 7.25
C MET A 46 2.49 -0.19 7.54
N LEU A 47 1.57 -0.92 6.93
CA LEU A 47 0.14 -0.75 7.18
C LEU A 47 -0.37 -1.98 7.90
N ARG A 48 -1.13 -1.78 9.00
CA ARG A 48 -1.74 -2.87 9.73
C ARG A 48 -3.23 -2.93 9.47
N PHE A 49 -3.69 -4.09 9.06
CA PHE A 49 -5.10 -4.37 8.80
C PHE A 49 -5.68 -5.28 9.89
N SER A 50 -7.00 -5.41 9.92
CA SER A 50 -7.68 -6.22 10.93
C SER A 50 -7.69 -7.71 10.62
N CYS A 51 -7.23 -8.13 9.43
CA CYS A 51 -7.20 -9.56 9.05
C CYS A 51 -6.10 -10.32 9.76
N ARG A 52 -6.22 -11.66 9.75
CA ARG A 52 -5.23 -12.57 10.33
C ARG A 52 -5.07 -13.78 9.42
N PRO A 53 -3.91 -14.46 9.40
CA PRO A 53 -2.68 -14.23 10.19
C PRO A 53 -1.69 -13.26 9.55
N PHE A 54 -2.04 -12.63 8.44
CA PHE A 54 -1.19 -11.71 7.69
C PHE A 54 -1.83 -10.33 7.75
N ARG A 55 -1.57 -9.59 8.81
CA ARG A 55 -2.22 -8.29 9.01
C ARG A 55 -1.32 -7.10 8.70
N HIS A 56 -0.05 -7.34 8.41
CA HIS A 56 0.89 -6.26 8.13
C HIS A 56 1.31 -6.27 6.66
N LEU A 57 1.15 -5.12 6.01
CA LEU A 57 1.62 -4.89 4.65
C LEU A 57 2.88 -4.06 4.70
N LEU A 58 4.00 -4.65 4.28
CA LEU A 58 5.28 -3.97 4.18
C LEU A 58 5.41 -3.34 2.81
N ILE A 59 5.75 -2.06 2.77
CA ILE A 59 5.86 -1.29 1.54
C ILE A 59 7.23 -0.64 1.46
N ASP A 60 7.99 -0.99 0.43
CA ASP A 60 9.15 -0.23 -0.03
C ASP A 60 8.74 0.39 -1.37
N VAL A 61 8.48 1.70 -1.39
CA VAL A 61 7.86 2.36 -2.54
C VAL A 61 8.65 2.13 -3.83
N GLY A 62 7.98 1.61 -4.85
CA GLY A 62 8.59 1.30 -6.14
C GLY A 62 9.41 0.03 -6.17
N ILE A 63 9.64 -0.62 -5.04
CA ILE A 63 10.48 -1.82 -4.94
C ILE A 63 9.63 -3.05 -4.64
N ARG A 64 8.87 -3.02 -3.57
CA ARG A 64 8.04 -4.16 -3.16
C ARG A 64 6.87 -3.72 -2.30
N ALA A 65 5.84 -4.55 -2.28
CA ALA A 65 4.74 -4.43 -1.33
C ALA A 65 4.14 -5.82 -1.14
N HIS A 66 4.17 -6.33 0.09
CA HIS A 66 3.66 -7.66 0.38
C HIS A 66 3.27 -7.80 1.84
N LEU A 67 2.36 -8.72 2.10
CA LEU A 67 1.99 -9.09 3.46
C LEU A 67 3.11 -9.87 4.12
N ILE A 68 3.30 -9.63 5.40
CA ILE A 68 4.19 -10.43 6.23
C ILE A 68 3.37 -11.14 7.30
N PRO A 69 3.78 -12.38 7.71
CA PRO A 69 3.06 -13.09 8.75
C PRO A 69 3.20 -12.37 10.09
N ASP A 70 2.19 -12.53 10.95
CA ASP A 70 2.20 -11.93 12.28
C ASP A 70 3.43 -12.35 13.09
N SER A 71 3.92 -13.58 12.86
CA SER A 71 5.10 -14.10 13.55
C SER A 71 6.40 -13.41 13.13
N ALA A 72 6.42 -12.77 11.97
CA ALA A 72 7.58 -12.03 11.48
C ALA A 72 7.57 -10.57 11.91
N TYR A 73 6.52 -10.14 12.59
CA TYR A 73 6.38 -8.77 13.04
C TYR A 73 7.31 -8.50 14.22
N GLU A 74 8.07 -7.44 14.12
CA GLU A 74 8.96 -7.01 15.18
C GLU A 74 8.51 -5.64 15.70
N ASP A 75 8.54 -5.45 17.02
CA ASP A 75 8.13 -4.19 17.64
C ASP A 75 8.95 -3.00 17.15
N ASN A 76 10.16 -3.26 16.64
CA ASN A 76 11.04 -2.22 16.11
C ASN A 76 10.45 -1.49 14.90
N TYR A 77 9.49 -2.08 14.22
CA TYR A 77 8.84 -1.43 13.11
C TYR A 77 7.88 -0.34 13.56
N MET A 78 7.54 -0.29 14.84
CA MET A 78 6.43 0.55 15.33
C MET A 78 6.85 1.91 15.83
N GLU A 79 8.12 2.21 15.90
CA GLU A 79 8.57 3.26 16.79
C GLU A 79 8.35 4.68 16.32
N HIS A 80 7.98 4.89 15.07
CA HIS A 80 7.86 6.27 14.64
C HIS A 80 6.71 6.48 13.69
N LEU A 81 5.72 7.20 14.18
CA LEU A 81 4.74 7.83 13.33
C LEU A 81 5.38 9.10 12.76
N PRO A 82 5.80 9.10 11.52
CA PRO A 82 6.31 10.31 10.96
C PRO A 82 5.18 11.26 10.71
N ARG A 83 5.54 12.50 10.80
CA ARG A 83 4.65 13.61 10.53
C ARG A 83 4.80 14.05 9.07
N ASP A 84 4.98 13.11 8.14
CA ASP A 84 5.04 13.51 6.74
C ASP A 84 3.64 13.62 6.15
N GLY A 85 3.57 14.26 4.99
CA GLY A 85 2.30 14.55 4.36
C GLY A 85 1.47 13.33 4.02
N LEU A 86 2.13 12.25 3.55
CA LEU A 86 1.41 11.03 3.18
C LEU A 86 0.81 10.34 4.39
N CYS A 87 1.56 10.17 5.47
CA CYS A 87 1.03 9.53 6.68
C CYS A 87 -0.15 10.30 7.26
N SER A 88 -0.07 11.62 7.25
CA SER A 88 -1.18 12.47 7.67
C SER A 88 -2.41 12.27 6.81
N LYS A 89 -2.22 12.21 5.48
CA LYS A 89 -3.32 11.97 4.53
C LYS A 89 -3.90 10.59 4.67
N LEU A 90 -3.06 9.57 4.83
CA LEU A 90 -3.53 8.20 5.05
C LEU A 90 -4.36 8.12 6.32
N LYS A 91 -3.88 8.71 7.41
CA LYS A 91 -4.60 8.72 8.67
C LYS A 91 -5.93 9.46 8.56
N LYS A 92 -5.93 10.60 7.89
CA LYS A 92 -7.13 11.41 7.72
C LYS A 92 -8.21 10.68 6.93
N HIS A 93 -7.83 10.01 5.84
CA HIS A 93 -8.78 9.47 4.87
C HIS A 93 -9.04 7.97 5.02
N LEU A 94 -8.06 7.22 5.51
CA LEU A 94 -8.13 5.75 5.52
C LEU A 94 -8.19 5.14 6.92
N ASN A 95 -8.18 5.94 7.98
CA ASN A 95 -8.27 5.42 9.34
C ASN A 95 -9.58 4.63 9.51
N ASN A 96 -9.45 3.35 9.86
CA ASN A 96 -10.57 2.41 9.96
C ASN A 96 -11.35 2.24 8.66
N ALA A 97 -10.75 2.57 7.51
CA ALA A 97 -11.38 2.35 6.22
C ALA A 97 -11.43 0.85 5.90
N ARG A 98 -12.55 0.43 5.32
CA ARG A 98 -12.75 -0.96 4.94
C ARG A 98 -12.18 -1.22 3.56
N VAL A 99 -11.44 -2.33 3.42
CA VAL A 99 -10.97 -2.81 2.12
C VAL A 99 -12.14 -3.49 1.42
N THR A 100 -12.47 -3.01 0.22
CA THR A 100 -13.54 -3.56 -0.61
C THR A 100 -13.03 -4.44 -1.74
N GLY A 101 -11.77 -4.33 -2.09
CA GLY A 101 -11.19 -5.15 -3.15
C GLY A 101 -9.75 -4.81 -3.43
N ILE A 102 -9.17 -5.60 -4.32
CA ILE A 102 -7.84 -5.38 -4.87
C ILE A 102 -8.00 -5.35 -6.38
N ASN A 103 -7.57 -4.28 -7.01
CA ASN A 103 -7.69 -4.13 -8.46
C ASN A 103 -6.32 -4.35 -9.09
N TYR A 104 -6.25 -5.33 -9.96
CA TYR A 104 -5.00 -5.73 -10.60
C TYR A 104 -5.27 -6.24 -12.01
N TYR A 105 -4.46 -5.79 -12.95
CA TYR A 105 -4.51 -6.26 -14.32
C TYR A 105 -3.32 -7.22 -14.52
N PRO A 106 -3.57 -8.49 -14.86
CA PRO A 106 -2.49 -9.46 -15.00
C PRO A 106 -1.42 -8.99 -15.97
N GLY A 107 -0.16 -9.11 -15.55
CA GLY A 107 0.99 -8.66 -16.33
C GLY A 107 1.37 -7.21 -16.14
N SER A 108 0.57 -6.41 -15.46
CA SER A 108 0.93 -5.02 -15.18
C SER A 108 1.87 -4.94 -13.97
N LYS A 109 2.56 -3.81 -13.87
CA LYS A 109 3.37 -3.47 -12.70
C LYS A 109 2.66 -2.45 -11.82
N TYR A 110 1.35 -2.61 -11.70
CA TYR A 110 0.49 -1.68 -10.97
C TYR A 110 -0.65 -2.46 -10.36
N PHE A 111 -0.97 -2.15 -9.12
CA PHE A 111 -2.20 -2.62 -8.52
C PHE A 111 -2.68 -1.57 -7.51
N GLU A 112 -3.93 -1.71 -7.09
CA GLU A 112 -4.46 -0.81 -6.07
C GLU A 112 -5.30 -1.58 -5.07
N ILE A 113 -5.26 -1.10 -3.82
CA ILE A 113 -6.17 -1.53 -2.78
C ILE A 113 -7.37 -0.60 -2.83
N GLU A 114 -8.55 -1.17 -3.01
CA GLU A 114 -9.78 -0.40 -3.05
C GLU A 114 -10.41 -0.36 -1.65
N PHE A 115 -10.71 0.84 -1.21
CA PHE A 115 -11.47 1.09 0.03
C PHE A 115 -12.84 1.63 -0.35
N THR A 116 -13.71 1.83 0.63
CA THR A 116 -15.08 2.31 0.36
C THR A 116 -15.08 3.61 -0.45
N HIS A 117 -14.19 4.56 -0.11
CA HIS A 117 -14.19 5.89 -0.75
C HIS A 117 -12.87 6.26 -1.40
N PHE A 118 -11.87 5.41 -1.33
CA PHE A 118 -10.53 5.72 -1.81
C PHE A 118 -9.88 4.53 -2.47
N TYR A 119 -8.83 4.83 -3.26
CA TYR A 119 -7.90 3.83 -3.78
C TYR A 119 -6.49 4.17 -3.28
N LEU A 120 -5.76 3.17 -2.86
CA LEU A 120 -4.33 3.29 -2.60
C LEU A 120 -3.60 2.51 -3.68
N ALA A 121 -2.90 3.22 -4.56
CA ALA A 121 -2.28 2.64 -5.74
C ALA A 121 -0.78 2.43 -5.54
N PHE A 122 -0.31 1.29 -6.03
CA PHE A 122 1.09 0.85 -5.96
C PHE A 122 1.60 0.76 -7.39
N ASP A 123 2.46 1.70 -7.76
CA ASP A 123 3.02 1.80 -9.10
C ASP A 123 4.49 1.35 -9.04
N PHE A 124 4.82 0.30 -9.80
CA PHE A 124 6.18 -0.24 -9.86
C PHE A 124 6.86 0.07 -11.19
N TYR A 125 6.26 0.91 -12.02
CA TYR A 125 6.90 1.37 -13.25
C TYR A 125 7.92 2.45 -12.94
N GLY A 126 9.04 2.45 -13.68
CA GLY A 126 10.08 3.45 -13.47
C GLY A 126 10.61 3.45 -12.04
N VAL A 127 10.70 4.61 -11.41
CA VAL A 127 11.12 4.71 -10.01
C VAL A 127 10.03 4.27 -9.04
N GLY A 128 8.80 4.20 -9.54
CA GLY A 128 7.66 3.77 -8.73
C GLY A 128 7.04 4.88 -7.91
N ASN A 129 5.83 4.61 -7.43
CA ASN A 129 5.11 5.58 -6.61
C ASN A 129 4.05 4.90 -5.75
N LEU A 130 3.62 5.61 -4.73
CA LEU A 130 2.47 5.25 -3.91
C LEU A 130 1.50 6.43 -3.96
N ILE A 131 0.27 6.18 -4.41
CA ILE A 131 -0.67 7.25 -4.75
C ILE A 131 -2.00 7.00 -4.04
N LEU A 132 -2.50 8.03 -3.38
CA LEU A 132 -3.82 7.99 -2.76
C LEU A 132 -4.81 8.75 -3.67
N PHE A 133 -5.84 8.03 -4.12
CA PHE A 133 -6.92 8.59 -4.94
C PHE A 133 -8.21 8.61 -4.16
N GLN A 134 -8.99 9.66 -4.34
CA GLN A 134 -10.37 9.70 -3.88
C GLN A 134 -11.28 9.19 -5.00
N LYS A 135 -12.25 8.34 -4.65
CA LYS A 135 -13.24 7.88 -5.62
C LYS A 135 -14.12 9.04 -6.07
N PRO A 136 -14.59 9.01 -7.33
CA PRO A 136 -15.55 10.02 -7.78
C PRO A 136 -16.80 10.00 -6.94
N ASP A 137 -17.39 11.20 -6.73
CA ASP A 137 -18.69 11.32 -6.09
C ASP A 137 -19.77 10.77 -7.04
N ASN A 138 -20.68 9.95 -6.50
CA ASN A 138 -21.78 9.38 -7.30
C ASN A 138 -22.72 10.43 -7.86
N ASN A 139 -22.71 11.63 -7.30
CA ASN A 139 -23.54 12.74 -7.77
C ASN A 139 -22.88 13.54 -8.90
N LEU A 140 -21.64 13.22 -9.23
CA LEU A 140 -20.91 13.86 -10.32
C LEU A 140 -20.83 12.87 -11.47
N ASN A 141 -21.07 13.34 -12.69
CA ASN A 141 -20.93 12.52 -13.89
C ASN A 141 -19.48 12.28 -14.28
N SER A 142 -18.56 12.42 -13.34
CA SER A 142 -17.14 12.21 -13.55
C SER A 142 -16.76 10.79 -13.17
N SER A 143 -16.08 10.12 -14.09
CA SER A 143 -15.46 8.82 -13.81
C SER A 143 -14.03 8.95 -13.28
N ASP A 144 -13.53 10.17 -13.16
CA ASP A 144 -12.14 10.41 -12.80
C ASP A 144 -11.95 10.46 -11.30
N SER A 145 -10.91 9.78 -10.82
CA SER A 145 -10.49 9.85 -9.43
C SER A 145 -9.68 11.10 -9.19
N ILE A 146 -9.71 11.60 -7.97
CA ILE A 146 -8.93 12.77 -7.57
C ILE A 146 -7.68 12.29 -6.81
N ILE A 147 -6.52 12.72 -7.28
CA ILE A 147 -5.26 12.42 -6.59
C ILE A 147 -5.16 13.31 -5.35
N LEU A 148 -5.04 12.69 -4.18
CA LEU A 148 -4.89 13.41 -2.93
C LEU A 148 -3.44 13.54 -2.51
N GLU A 149 -2.62 12.53 -2.79
CA GLU A 149 -1.21 12.55 -2.40
C GLU A 149 -0.42 11.57 -3.23
N THR A 150 0.81 11.95 -3.57
CA THR A 150 1.76 11.06 -4.22
C THR A 150 3.09 11.11 -3.47
N ILE A 151 3.85 10.01 -3.56
CA ILE A 151 5.23 9.98 -3.10
C ILE A 151 6.11 9.96 -4.33
N GLU A 152 6.86 11.04 -4.51
CA GLU A 152 7.85 11.14 -5.58
C GLU A 152 9.26 11.13 -4.98
N ASP A 153 10.16 10.50 -5.68
CA ASP A 153 11.56 10.51 -5.29
C ASP A 153 12.26 11.79 -5.78
#